data_07d244722642671c216b7f5f418f0066
#
_entry.id   07d244722642671c216b7f5f418f0066
#
_cell.length_a   1.000
_cell.length_b   1.000
_cell.length_c   1.000
_cell.angle_alpha   90.00
_cell.angle_beta   90.00
_cell.angle_gamma   90.00
#
_symmetry.space_group_name_H-M   'P 1'
#
loop_
_entity.id
_entity.type
_entity.pdbx_description
1 polymer ?
#
loop_
_entity_poly.entity_id
_entity_poly.type
_entity_poly.pdbx_seq_one_letter_code
_entity_poly.pdbx_strand_id
1 'polypeptide(L)'
;MTIRYDKAARNVLGGELASCSLDPITGFYRNGCCETGPEDTGQHTVCAVMTEAFLRFSLSVGNDLSTPRPEFDFAGLRPGDRWCLCAPRWKEALDAGCAPDVVLEATHEEVLAIAPLGVLKDHAAKV
;
A
#
# COMPACT_ATOMS: atom_id res chain seq x y z
N MET A 1 -22.51 13.81 13.11
CA MET A 1 -21.93 13.46 13.07
C MET A 1 -21.21 12.72 12.91
N THR A 2 -20.77 12.55 12.69
CA THR A 2 -20.16 11.84 12.63
C THR A 2 -19.40 11.41 13.14
N ILE A 3 -19.22 11.26 13.43
CA ILE A 3 -18.55 10.80 14.03
C ILE A 3 -17.44 10.01 13.95
N ARG A 4 -16.93 9.70 13.07
CA ARG A 4 -15.81 8.87 12.98
C ARG A 4 -14.52 9.62 13.03
N TYR A 5 -14.54 10.82 13.31
CA TYR A 5 -13.32 11.55 13.48
C TYR A 5 -12.52 11.08 14.68
N ASP A 6 -13.17 10.48 15.64
CA ASP A 6 -12.45 9.89 16.75
C ASP A 6 -11.78 8.58 16.34
N LYS A 7 -12.02 8.14 15.13
CA LYS A 7 -11.41 6.95 14.58
C LYS A 7 -10.43 7.29 13.50
N ALA A 8 -9.76 8.43 13.60
CA ALA A 8 -8.78 8.82 12.61
C ALA A 8 -7.77 7.70 12.42
N ALA A 9 -7.48 7.36 11.15
CA ALA A 9 -6.52 6.32 10.82
C ALA A 9 -5.12 6.73 11.26
N ARG A 10 -4.34 5.75 11.74
CA ARG A 10 -2.99 5.99 12.20
C ARG A 10 -2.01 5.19 11.36
N ASN A 11 -0.82 5.75 11.19
CA ASN A 11 0.24 5.06 10.50
C ASN A 11 1.02 4.15 11.46
N VAL A 12 1.94 3.37 10.89
CA VAL A 12 2.71 2.39 11.69
C VAL A 12 3.62 3.03 12.72
N LEU A 13 3.85 4.35 12.62
CA LEU A 13 4.67 5.10 13.57
C LEU A 13 3.85 5.70 14.70
N GLY A 14 2.52 5.51 14.68
CA GLY A 14 1.63 6.02 15.70
C GLY A 14 1.09 7.40 15.46
N GLY A 15 1.42 8.01 14.33
CA GLY A 15 0.93 9.32 13.95
C GLY A 15 -0.27 9.26 13.03
N GLU A 16 -0.69 10.41 12.51
CA GLU A 16 -1.77 10.47 11.54
C GLU A 16 -1.34 9.82 10.23
N LEU A 17 -2.27 9.10 9.59
CA LEU A 17 -1.99 8.46 8.32
C LEU A 17 -1.85 9.53 7.23
N ALA A 18 -0.66 9.62 6.64
CA ALA A 18 -0.40 10.56 5.56
C ALA A 18 -0.96 10.02 4.25
N SER A 19 -1.14 10.91 3.28
CA SER A 19 -1.56 10.52 1.93
C SER A 19 -0.46 9.68 1.27
N CYS A 20 -0.86 8.62 0.57
CA CYS A 20 0.06 7.78 -0.18
C CYS A 20 0.28 8.33 -1.58
N SER A 21 -0.79 8.50 -2.34
CA SER A 21 -0.69 9.05 -3.69
C SER A 21 -2.03 9.54 -4.18
N LEU A 22 -2.01 10.70 -4.84
CA LEU A 22 -3.18 11.23 -5.53
C LEU A 22 -3.05 11.08 -7.04
N ASP A 23 -1.85 10.75 -7.53
CA ASP A 23 -1.60 10.55 -8.95
C ASP A 23 -0.45 9.54 -9.12
N PRO A 24 -0.77 8.26 -9.30
CA PRO A 24 -2.12 7.69 -9.45
C PRO A 24 -2.92 7.76 -8.17
N ILE A 25 -4.22 7.97 -8.30
CA ILE A 25 -5.09 7.92 -7.13
C ILE A 25 -5.12 6.49 -6.62
N THR A 26 -4.95 6.32 -5.31
CA THR A 26 -4.83 4.99 -4.72
C THR A 26 -5.70 4.87 -3.48
N GLY A 27 -5.68 3.68 -2.87
CA GLY A 27 -6.44 3.37 -1.67
C GLY A 27 -7.71 2.62 -1.98
N PHE A 28 -8.13 1.78 -1.04
CA PHE A 28 -9.36 1.02 -1.20
C PHE A 28 -10.54 1.97 -1.44
N TYR A 29 -10.55 3.11 -0.76
CA TYR A 29 -11.61 4.11 -0.89
C TYR A 29 -11.31 5.16 -1.95
N ARG A 30 -10.20 5.04 -2.66
CA ARG A 30 -9.79 5.97 -3.73
C ARG A 30 -9.71 7.41 -3.27
N ASN A 31 -9.23 7.63 -2.05
CA ASN A 31 -9.04 8.97 -1.51
C ASN A 31 -7.55 9.31 -1.34
N GLY A 32 -6.67 8.48 -1.87
CA GLY A 32 -5.23 8.72 -1.81
C GLY A 32 -4.55 8.19 -0.57
N CYS A 33 -5.31 7.66 0.39
CA CYS A 33 -4.78 7.17 1.65
C CYS A 33 -5.01 5.67 1.79
N CYS A 34 -4.07 5.00 2.45
CA CYS A 34 -4.16 3.55 2.66
C CYS A 34 -5.03 3.21 3.85
N GLU A 35 -6.23 3.77 3.87
CA GLU A 35 -7.23 3.45 4.88
C GLU A 35 -7.86 2.09 4.59
N THR A 36 -8.36 1.45 5.64
CA THR A 36 -8.96 0.14 5.50
C THR A 36 -10.19 0.04 6.38
N GLY A 37 -10.99 -0.98 6.15
CA GLY A 37 -12.19 -1.25 6.91
C GLY A 37 -12.63 -2.68 6.71
N PRO A 38 -13.75 -3.08 7.35
CA PRO A 38 -14.19 -4.48 7.28
C PRO A 38 -14.43 -5.00 5.87
N GLU A 39 -14.80 -4.12 4.94
CA GLU A 39 -15.08 -4.52 3.56
C GLU A 39 -13.79 -4.69 2.74
N ASP A 40 -12.65 -4.20 3.24
CA ASP A 40 -11.37 -4.28 2.54
C ASP A 40 -10.68 -5.59 2.90
N THR A 41 -11.12 -6.68 2.29
CA THR A 41 -10.58 -8.00 2.59
C THR A 41 -9.13 -8.14 2.15
N GLY A 42 -8.71 -7.36 1.17
CA GLY A 42 -7.31 -7.38 0.71
C GLY A 42 -6.36 -6.61 1.59
N GLN A 43 -6.89 -5.81 2.53
CA GLN A 43 -6.08 -5.00 3.45
C GLN A 43 -5.07 -4.14 2.69
N HIS A 44 -5.58 -3.18 1.94
CA HIS A 44 -4.76 -2.28 1.11
C HIS A 44 -4.11 -1.23 1.99
N THR A 45 -3.21 -1.64 2.86
CA THR A 45 -2.70 -0.84 3.95
C THR A 45 -1.25 -0.38 3.78
N VAL A 46 -0.53 -0.91 2.80
CA VAL A 46 0.91 -0.64 2.65
C VAL A 46 1.13 0.38 1.54
N CYS A 47 1.61 1.57 1.90
CA CYS A 47 2.00 2.54 0.86
C CYS A 47 3.38 2.16 0.36
N ALA A 48 3.43 1.54 -0.82
CA ALA A 48 4.64 0.99 -1.39
C ALA A 48 5.07 1.80 -2.60
N VAL A 49 6.39 1.93 -2.78
CA VAL A 49 6.97 2.58 -3.95
C VAL A 49 7.27 1.49 -4.97
N MET A 50 6.59 1.52 -6.09
CA MET A 50 6.69 0.44 -7.09
C MET A 50 8.10 0.37 -7.66
N THR A 51 8.56 -0.87 -7.89
CA THR A 51 9.81 -1.15 -8.58
C THR A 51 9.51 -2.08 -9.74
N GLU A 52 10.41 -2.10 -10.72
CA GLU A 52 10.26 -3.02 -11.84
C GLU A 52 10.26 -4.47 -11.36
N ALA A 53 11.15 -4.80 -10.43
CA ALA A 53 11.23 -6.17 -9.91
C ALA A 53 9.94 -6.59 -9.22
N PHE A 54 9.36 -5.71 -8.41
CA PHE A 54 8.11 -6.03 -7.74
C PHE A 54 6.97 -6.18 -8.74
N LEU A 55 6.88 -5.26 -9.72
CA LEU A 55 5.79 -5.30 -10.68
C LEU A 55 5.83 -6.59 -11.52
N ARG A 56 7.04 -7.04 -11.89
CA ARG A 56 7.17 -8.32 -12.59
C ARG A 56 6.75 -9.49 -11.72
N PHE A 57 7.20 -9.48 -10.47
CA PHE A 57 6.84 -10.55 -9.54
C PHE A 57 5.32 -10.59 -9.35
N SER A 58 4.71 -9.43 -9.14
CA SER A 58 3.28 -9.32 -8.91
C SER A 58 2.50 -9.88 -10.10
N LEU A 59 2.93 -9.55 -11.31
CA LEU A 59 2.31 -10.11 -12.51
C LEU A 59 2.42 -11.64 -12.54
N SER A 60 3.59 -12.17 -12.18
CA SER A 60 3.84 -13.61 -12.23
C SER A 60 2.99 -14.40 -11.25
N VAL A 61 2.55 -13.78 -10.16
CA VAL A 61 1.71 -14.46 -9.15
C VAL A 61 0.23 -14.09 -9.28
N GLY A 62 -0.15 -13.53 -10.43
CA GLY A 62 -1.55 -13.28 -10.74
C GLY A 62 -2.11 -11.95 -10.27
N ASN A 63 -1.27 -11.05 -9.79
CA ASN A 63 -1.72 -9.72 -9.36
C ASN A 63 -1.14 -8.67 -10.31
N ASP A 64 -1.78 -8.52 -11.47
CA ASP A 64 -1.29 -7.63 -12.52
C ASP A 64 -1.58 -6.19 -12.19
N LEU A 65 -0.55 -5.44 -11.83
CA LEU A 65 -0.67 -4.02 -11.50
C LEU A 65 -0.15 -3.12 -12.64
N SER A 66 0.36 -3.71 -13.71
CA SER A 66 1.02 -2.95 -14.78
C SER A 66 0.13 -2.69 -15.98
N THR A 67 -0.86 -3.55 -16.23
CA THR A 67 -1.72 -3.42 -17.40
C THR A 67 -2.80 -2.38 -17.17
N PRO A 68 -2.95 -1.38 -18.05
CA PRO A 68 -4.03 -0.41 -17.90
C PRO A 68 -5.41 -1.06 -17.92
N ARG A 69 -6.29 -0.54 -17.09
CA ARG A 69 -7.70 -0.97 -17.04
C ARG A 69 -8.58 0.26 -17.14
N PRO A 70 -8.83 0.75 -18.37
CA PRO A 70 -9.60 1.98 -18.54
C PRO A 70 -11.01 1.90 -17.96
N GLU A 71 -11.60 0.70 -17.91
CA GLU A 71 -12.93 0.51 -17.32
C GLU A 71 -12.96 0.82 -15.83
N PHE A 72 -11.79 0.85 -15.17
CA PHE A 72 -11.67 1.19 -13.75
C PHE A 72 -10.87 2.47 -13.53
N ASP A 73 -10.65 3.25 -14.59
CA ASP A 73 -9.82 4.47 -14.52
C ASP A 73 -8.43 4.16 -13.98
N PHE A 74 -7.89 3.02 -14.34
CA PHE A 74 -6.58 2.59 -13.87
C PHE A 74 -5.60 2.59 -15.03
N ALA A 75 -4.56 3.43 -14.92
CA ALA A 75 -3.59 3.61 -16.00
C ALA A 75 -2.46 2.60 -16.00
N GLY A 76 -2.42 1.71 -14.99
CA GLY A 76 -1.28 0.80 -14.79
C GLY A 76 -0.19 1.49 -14.00
N LEU A 77 0.52 0.73 -13.18
CA LEU A 77 1.58 1.29 -12.34
C LEU A 77 2.93 1.18 -13.02
N ARG A 78 3.79 2.14 -12.73
CA ARG A 78 5.16 2.20 -13.23
C ARG A 78 6.12 2.31 -12.06
N PRO A 79 7.40 1.93 -12.24
CA PRO A 79 8.39 2.15 -11.20
C PRO A 79 8.38 3.61 -10.71
N GLY A 80 8.40 3.78 -9.39
CA GLY A 80 8.34 5.09 -8.77
C GLY A 80 6.95 5.51 -8.33
N ASP A 81 5.91 4.90 -8.85
CA ASP A 81 4.55 5.19 -8.41
C ASP A 81 4.35 4.67 -6.99
N ARG A 82 3.55 5.40 -6.21
CA ARG A 82 3.14 4.94 -4.88
C ARG A 82 1.76 4.33 -4.96
N TRP A 83 1.57 3.25 -4.23
CA TRP A 83 0.31 2.50 -4.31
C TRP A 83 -0.01 1.87 -2.96
N CYS A 84 -1.28 1.92 -2.57
CA CYS A 84 -1.74 1.22 -1.38
C CYS A 84 -1.89 -0.26 -1.71
N LEU A 85 -0.85 -1.00 -1.39
CA LEU A 85 -0.73 -2.42 -1.74
C LEU A 85 -1.39 -3.29 -0.70
N CYS A 86 -1.96 -4.42 -1.13
CA CYS A 86 -2.47 -5.44 -0.23
C CYS A 86 -1.35 -5.90 0.70
N ALA A 87 -1.61 -5.88 2.01
CA ALA A 87 -0.60 -6.31 2.98
C ALA A 87 -0.12 -7.74 2.72
N PRO A 88 -1.02 -8.73 2.46
CA PRO A 88 -0.55 -10.08 2.11
C PRO A 88 0.31 -10.12 0.86
N ARG A 89 0.03 -9.27 -0.13
CA ARG A 89 0.84 -9.20 -1.35
C ARG A 89 2.23 -8.65 -1.06
N TRP A 90 2.32 -7.67 -0.16
CA TRP A 90 3.62 -7.16 0.25
C TRP A 90 4.43 -8.24 0.96
N LYS A 91 3.79 -8.99 1.85
CA LYS A 91 4.44 -10.08 2.58
C LYS A 91 4.91 -11.18 1.63
N GLU A 92 4.10 -11.51 0.63
CA GLU A 92 4.47 -12.48 -0.38
C GLU A 92 5.73 -12.06 -1.12
N ALA A 93 5.82 -10.77 -1.49
CA ALA A 93 6.99 -10.23 -2.16
C ALA A 93 8.20 -10.20 -1.22
N LEU A 94 7.97 -9.93 0.06
CA LEU A 94 9.04 -9.97 1.06
C LEU A 94 9.66 -11.36 1.12
N ASP A 95 8.81 -12.38 1.17
CA ASP A 95 9.28 -13.77 1.24
C ASP A 95 10.01 -14.17 -0.04
N ALA A 96 9.70 -13.53 -1.15
CA ALA A 96 10.36 -13.80 -2.43
C ALA A 96 11.59 -12.92 -2.67
N GLY A 97 11.91 -12.01 -1.75
CA GLY A 97 13.09 -11.17 -1.86
C GLY A 97 12.93 -9.95 -2.77
N CYS A 98 11.70 -9.55 -3.08
CA CYS A 98 11.47 -8.41 -3.98
C CYS A 98 10.41 -7.44 -3.45
N ALA A 99 10.27 -7.34 -2.12
CA ALA A 99 9.33 -6.38 -1.54
C ALA A 99 9.71 -4.96 -1.91
N PRO A 100 8.75 -4.14 -2.34
CA PRO A 100 9.02 -2.73 -2.62
C PRO A 100 9.17 -1.96 -1.31
N ASP A 101 9.87 -0.82 -1.39
CA ASP A 101 10.04 0.03 -0.22
C ASP A 101 8.72 0.62 0.22
N VAL A 102 8.64 0.96 1.50
CA VAL A 102 7.42 1.35 2.19
C VAL A 102 7.52 2.78 2.69
N VAL A 103 6.51 3.59 2.41
CA VAL A 103 6.40 4.94 3.01
C VAL A 103 5.70 4.78 4.35
N LEU A 104 6.49 4.79 5.43
CA LEU A 104 5.97 4.44 6.75
C LEU A 104 4.86 5.37 7.22
N GLU A 105 4.98 6.67 6.97
CA GLU A 105 3.99 7.65 7.40
C GLU A 105 2.65 7.47 6.72
N ALA A 106 2.66 6.81 5.56
CA ALA A 106 1.43 6.60 4.77
C ALA A 106 0.99 5.14 4.79
N THR A 107 1.56 4.33 5.67
CA THR A 107 1.21 2.92 5.81
C THR A 107 0.39 2.72 7.07
N HIS A 108 -0.78 2.09 6.91
CA HIS A 108 -1.75 1.95 7.99
C HIS A 108 -1.25 0.98 9.06
N GLU A 109 -1.53 1.30 10.32
CA GLU A 109 -1.04 0.51 11.45
C GLU A 109 -1.53 -0.94 11.43
N GLU A 110 -2.64 -1.23 10.76
CA GLU A 110 -3.16 -2.61 10.74
C GLU A 110 -2.22 -3.58 10.03
N VAL A 111 -1.28 -3.09 9.23
CA VAL A 111 -0.30 -3.98 8.61
C VAL A 111 0.57 -4.67 9.66
N LEU A 112 0.65 -4.11 10.87
CA LEU A 112 1.47 -4.69 11.92
C LEU A 112 1.00 -6.09 12.35
N ALA A 113 -0.23 -6.47 12.02
CA ALA A 113 -0.72 -7.82 12.24
C ALA A 113 -0.08 -8.83 11.27
N ILE A 114 0.49 -8.35 10.17
CA ILE A 114 1.06 -9.18 9.12
C ILE A 114 2.58 -9.07 9.10
N ALA A 115 3.13 -7.87 9.32
CA ALA A 115 4.58 -7.63 9.28
C ALA A 115 4.99 -6.76 10.45
N PRO A 116 6.02 -7.17 11.21
CA PRO A 116 6.50 -6.37 12.36
C PRO A 116 7.07 -5.04 11.90
N LEU A 117 7.02 -4.05 12.79
CA LEU A 117 7.51 -2.71 12.48
C LEU A 117 8.99 -2.72 12.07
N GLY A 118 9.81 -3.54 12.74
CA GLY A 118 11.23 -3.62 12.39
C GLY A 118 11.46 -4.04 10.95
N VAL A 119 10.65 -4.99 10.45
CA VAL A 119 10.75 -5.43 9.07
C VAL A 119 10.35 -4.30 8.13
N LEU A 120 9.27 -3.58 8.46
CA LEU A 120 8.85 -2.45 7.64
C LEU A 120 9.92 -1.35 7.60
N LYS A 121 10.57 -1.10 8.74
CA LYS A 121 11.63 -0.09 8.79
C LYS A 121 12.84 -0.49 7.95
N ASP A 122 13.14 -1.78 7.87
CA ASP A 122 14.21 -2.26 7.01
C ASP A 122 13.94 -1.97 5.53
N HIS A 123 12.69 -1.76 5.17
CA HIS A 123 12.28 -1.44 3.81
C HIS A 123 11.75 -0.03 3.68
N ALA A 124 12.07 0.85 4.62
CA ALA A 124 11.59 2.22 4.58
C ALA A 124 12.10 2.94 3.35
N ALA A 125 11.18 3.59 2.63
CA ALA A 125 11.56 4.38 1.47
C ALA A 125 12.37 5.59 1.91
N LYS A 126 13.40 5.90 1.14
CA LYS A 126 14.21 7.08 1.39
C LYS A 126 13.55 8.29 0.77
N VAL A 127 13.60 9.39 1.49
CA VAL A 127 13.05 10.65 0.98
C VAL A 127 14.12 11.47 0.30
#